data_0b1dff03dcfcef24ae71eb310da9c393
#
_entry.id   0b1dff03dcfcef24ae71eb310da9c393
#
_cell.length_a   1.000
_cell.length_b   1.000
_cell.length_c   1.000
_cell.angle_alpha   90.00
_cell.angle_beta   90.00
_cell.angle_gamma   90.00
#
_symmetry.space_group_name_H-M   'P 1'
#
loop_
_entity.id
_entity.type
_entity.pdbx_description
1 polymer ?
#
loop_
_entity_poly.entity_id
_entity_poly.type
_entity_poly.pdbx_seq_one_letter_code
_entity_poly.pdbx_strand_id
1 'polypeptide(L)'
;SFICSEPICYNANDVEHISILRTKRLFIAFNLKNNADLMPHFISELLRLVEHLDRDKVFVSVYESGSHDMTPQWMEVLSRVLVALEVPHRVVFGDLSDRLTKSSQNRIKFLANVRNRALEPLPVVQPDGSLGPVNPDAPVIARDADGSPSVFDQVVFLNDVYFCLGDIARLSANGADMACGLDFLTKDTKFEVCSANFGQYGYPNFGE
;
A
#
# COMPACT_ATOMS: atom_id res chain seq x y z
N SER A 1 -19.11 3.03 -20.71
CA SER A 1 -17.87 3.76 -20.79
C SER A 1 -17.88 4.81 -19.69
N PHE A 2 -17.40 4.42 -18.50
CA PHE A 2 -17.16 5.38 -17.42
C PHE A 2 -15.73 5.85 -17.57
N ILE A 3 -15.55 6.95 -18.25
CA ILE A 3 -14.35 7.74 -18.16
C ILE A 3 -14.51 8.50 -16.85
N CYS A 4 -13.80 8.09 -15.79
CA CYS A 4 -13.54 9.02 -14.70
C CYS A 4 -12.86 10.23 -15.35
N SER A 5 -13.59 11.33 -15.48
CA SER A 5 -12.98 12.59 -15.86
C SER A 5 -11.89 12.87 -14.82
N GLU A 6 -10.63 12.90 -15.27
CA GLU A 6 -9.57 13.45 -14.44
C GLU A 6 -10.10 14.75 -13.82
N PRO A 7 -9.87 15.09 -12.65
CA PRO A 7 -8.67 15.06 -11.82
C PRO A 7 -8.95 15.15 -10.32
N ILE A 8 -9.77 14.29 -9.79
CA ILE A 8 -10.19 14.45 -8.40
C ILE A 8 -9.14 13.93 -7.42
N CYS A 9 -8.22 13.12 -7.91
CA CYS A 9 -7.12 12.55 -7.11
C CYS A 9 -5.93 13.49 -6.87
N TYR A 10 -5.89 14.63 -7.54
CA TYR A 10 -4.83 15.64 -7.36
C TYR A 10 -5.45 17.03 -7.22
N ASN A 11 -5.27 17.62 -6.05
CA ASN A 11 -5.69 18.98 -5.77
C ASN A 11 -4.45 19.89 -5.70
N ALA A 12 -4.55 21.13 -6.17
CA ALA A 12 -3.48 22.12 -6.02
C ALA A 12 -3.03 22.32 -4.55
N ASN A 13 -3.90 22.04 -3.59
CA ASN A 13 -3.58 22.09 -2.16
C ASN A 13 -2.69 20.92 -1.70
N ASP A 14 -2.53 19.87 -2.51
CA ASP A 14 -1.71 18.70 -2.16
C ASP A 14 -0.22 18.92 -2.44
N VAL A 15 0.14 19.99 -3.15
CA VAL A 15 1.55 20.31 -3.53
C VAL A 15 2.45 20.38 -2.31
N GLU A 16 2.00 21.03 -1.24
CA GLU A 16 2.77 21.14 0.00
C GLU A 16 2.95 19.76 0.65
N HIS A 17 1.88 18.98 0.78
CA HIS A 17 1.93 17.65 1.36
C HIS A 17 2.81 16.69 0.55
N ILE A 18 2.76 16.79 -0.78
CA ILE A 18 3.63 16.00 -1.67
C ILE A 18 5.09 16.44 -1.50
N SER A 19 5.36 17.73 -1.31
CA SER A 19 6.73 18.20 -1.06
C SER A 19 7.30 17.64 0.24
N ILE A 20 6.48 17.52 1.29
CA ILE A 20 6.85 16.85 2.54
C ILE A 20 7.10 15.36 2.31
N LEU A 21 6.20 14.69 1.58
CA LEU A 21 6.32 13.28 1.27
C LEU A 21 7.64 12.96 0.54
N ARG A 22 8.08 13.82 -0.38
CA ARG A 22 9.36 13.70 -1.11
C ARG A 22 10.60 13.65 -0.20
N THR A 23 10.52 14.20 1.00
CA THR A 23 11.64 14.16 1.95
C THR A 23 11.78 12.82 2.64
N LYS A 24 10.78 11.95 2.55
CA LYS A 24 10.68 10.70 3.29
C LYS A 24 11.14 9.50 2.48
N ARG A 25 11.69 8.52 3.17
CA ARG A 25 11.89 7.16 2.65
C ARG A 25 10.68 6.31 3.02
N LEU A 26 10.02 5.75 2.03
CA LEU A 26 8.76 5.04 2.19
C LEU A 26 8.91 3.54 1.95
N PHE A 27 8.41 2.75 2.89
CA PHE A 27 8.12 1.35 2.67
C PHE A 27 6.62 1.21 2.36
N ILE A 28 6.28 0.88 1.12
CA ILE A 28 4.89 0.71 0.67
C ILE A 28 4.58 -0.78 0.64
N ALA A 29 3.65 -1.21 1.47
CA ALA A 29 3.22 -2.60 1.55
C ALA A 29 1.73 -2.74 1.21
N PHE A 30 1.37 -3.83 0.56
CA PHE A 30 -0.02 -4.20 0.35
C PHE A 30 -0.20 -5.70 0.11
N ASN A 31 -1.38 -6.19 0.44
CA ASN A 31 -1.80 -7.53 0.07
C ASN A 31 -3.10 -7.46 -0.73
N LEU A 32 -3.21 -8.31 -1.72
CA LEU A 32 -4.33 -8.35 -2.66
C LEU A 32 -4.92 -9.74 -2.77
N LYS A 33 -6.24 -9.79 -2.97
CA LYS A 33 -6.95 -11.03 -3.27
C LYS A 33 -8.23 -10.74 -4.04
N ASN A 34 -8.32 -11.24 -5.29
CA ASN A 34 -9.48 -11.05 -6.17
C ASN A 34 -9.83 -9.56 -6.36
N ASN A 35 -8.84 -8.75 -6.71
CA ASN A 35 -8.95 -7.30 -6.86
C ASN A 35 -8.72 -6.85 -8.31
N ALA A 36 -8.94 -7.70 -9.31
CA ALA A 36 -8.64 -7.38 -10.71
C ALA A 36 -9.27 -6.07 -11.20
N ASP A 37 -10.50 -5.78 -10.77
CA ASP A 37 -11.22 -4.56 -11.17
C ASP A 37 -10.60 -3.29 -10.56
N LEU A 38 -9.95 -3.40 -9.40
CA LEU A 38 -9.26 -2.30 -8.72
C LEU A 38 -7.91 -1.99 -9.39
N MET A 39 -7.26 -2.99 -9.97
CA MET A 39 -5.85 -2.92 -10.35
C MET A 39 -5.48 -1.80 -11.31
N PRO A 40 -6.27 -1.45 -12.35
CA PRO A 40 -5.92 -0.35 -13.25
C PRO A 40 -5.76 0.98 -12.52
N HIS A 41 -6.69 1.30 -11.62
CA HIS A 41 -6.62 2.51 -10.80
C HIS A 41 -5.46 2.43 -9.78
N PHE A 42 -5.37 1.31 -9.07
CA PHE A 42 -4.37 1.09 -8.02
C PHE A 42 -2.96 1.25 -8.57
N ILE A 43 -2.65 0.61 -9.70
CA ILE A 43 -1.33 0.71 -10.35
C ILE A 43 -1.09 2.15 -10.81
N SER A 44 -2.08 2.81 -11.40
CA SER A 44 -1.95 4.20 -11.86
C SER A 44 -1.56 5.13 -10.70
N GLU A 45 -2.26 5.06 -9.58
CA GLU A 45 -1.98 5.92 -8.42
C GLU A 45 -0.67 5.55 -7.72
N LEU A 46 -0.34 4.26 -7.65
CA LEU A 46 0.97 3.81 -7.13
C LEU A 46 2.13 4.34 -7.99
N LEU A 47 2.00 4.28 -9.31
CA LEU A 47 3.04 4.79 -10.20
C LEU A 47 3.17 6.31 -10.12
N ARG A 48 2.06 7.05 -10.00
CA ARG A 48 2.08 8.49 -9.73
C ARG A 48 2.81 8.79 -8.41
N LEU A 49 2.53 8.01 -7.35
CA LEU A 49 3.22 8.15 -6.07
C LEU A 49 4.73 7.94 -6.25
N VAL A 50 5.14 6.87 -6.90
CA VAL A 50 6.55 6.55 -7.18
C VAL A 50 7.22 7.63 -8.04
N GLU A 51 6.53 8.18 -9.05
CA GLU A 51 7.05 9.25 -9.90
C GLU A 51 7.36 10.54 -9.13
N HIS A 52 6.57 10.82 -8.08
CA HIS A 52 6.77 11.98 -7.22
C HIS A 52 7.86 11.80 -6.16
N LEU A 53 8.32 10.59 -5.96
CA LEU A 53 9.37 10.24 -5.00
C LEU A 53 10.68 9.92 -5.74
N ASP A 54 11.80 10.07 -5.06
CA ASP A 54 13.07 9.57 -5.57
C ASP A 54 13.04 8.03 -5.50
N ARG A 55 13.47 7.35 -6.56
CA ARG A 55 13.36 5.88 -6.70
C ARG A 55 14.07 5.11 -5.59
N ASP A 56 15.18 5.63 -5.12
CA ASP A 56 16.00 5.08 -4.03
C ASP A 56 15.38 5.30 -2.65
N LYS A 57 14.33 6.12 -2.57
CA LYS A 57 13.58 6.38 -1.34
C LYS A 57 12.32 5.54 -1.18
N VAL A 58 12.01 4.68 -2.15
CA VAL A 58 10.79 3.86 -2.13
C VAL A 58 11.14 2.39 -2.22
N PHE A 59 10.51 1.60 -1.37
CA PHE A 59 10.48 0.13 -1.52
C PHE A 59 9.03 -0.32 -1.60
N VAL A 60 8.69 -1.11 -2.62
CA VAL A 60 7.34 -1.65 -2.80
C VAL A 60 7.31 -3.13 -2.49
N SER A 61 6.51 -3.54 -1.51
CA SER A 61 6.33 -4.94 -1.13
C SER A 61 4.89 -5.41 -1.31
N VAL A 62 4.72 -6.45 -2.10
CA VAL A 62 3.41 -6.98 -2.46
C VAL A 62 3.30 -8.45 -2.09
N TYR A 63 2.19 -8.82 -1.47
CA TYR A 63 1.78 -10.19 -1.29
C TYR A 63 0.43 -10.44 -1.98
N GLU A 64 0.42 -11.28 -2.99
CA GLU A 64 -0.79 -11.76 -3.67
C GLU A 64 -1.25 -13.05 -2.98
N SER A 65 -2.48 -13.09 -2.47
CA SER A 65 -2.97 -14.13 -1.55
C SER A 65 -3.70 -15.30 -2.25
N GLY A 66 -3.27 -15.68 -3.43
CA GLY A 66 -3.87 -16.79 -4.19
C GLY A 66 -5.24 -16.43 -4.78
N SER A 67 -5.29 -15.41 -5.61
CA SER A 67 -6.48 -14.97 -6.36
C SER A 67 -6.89 -15.97 -7.44
N HIS A 68 -8.16 -15.91 -7.81
CA HIS A 68 -8.74 -16.72 -8.90
C HIS A 68 -9.12 -15.89 -10.13
N ASP A 69 -8.97 -14.57 -10.02
CA ASP A 69 -9.21 -13.60 -11.09
C ASP A 69 -7.89 -13.17 -11.76
N MET A 70 -7.90 -12.05 -12.49
CA MET A 70 -6.74 -11.50 -13.18
C MET A 70 -5.75 -10.75 -12.26
N THR A 71 -5.94 -10.75 -10.95
CA THR A 71 -5.03 -10.06 -9.99
C THR A 71 -3.58 -10.52 -10.13
N PRO A 72 -3.25 -11.84 -10.24
CA PRO A 72 -1.85 -12.27 -10.41
C PRO A 72 -1.20 -11.70 -11.67
N GLN A 73 -1.92 -11.65 -12.79
CA GLN A 73 -1.41 -11.09 -14.05
C GLN A 73 -1.13 -9.59 -13.93
N TRP A 74 -2.00 -8.85 -13.22
CA TRP A 74 -1.75 -7.44 -12.91
C TRP A 74 -0.50 -7.26 -12.05
N MET A 75 -0.24 -8.18 -11.11
CA MET A 75 0.97 -8.13 -10.28
C MET A 75 2.24 -8.39 -11.11
N GLU A 76 2.17 -9.28 -12.10
CA GLU A 76 3.28 -9.47 -13.04
C GLU A 76 3.55 -8.20 -13.86
N VAL A 77 2.49 -7.53 -14.34
CA VAL A 77 2.61 -6.26 -15.06
C VAL A 77 3.24 -5.21 -14.15
N LEU A 78 2.75 -5.04 -12.93
CA LEU A 78 3.31 -4.10 -11.96
C LEU A 78 4.79 -4.38 -11.70
N SER A 79 5.17 -5.64 -11.45
CA SER A 79 6.57 -6.01 -11.22
C SER A 79 7.47 -5.62 -12.41
N ARG A 80 7.04 -5.89 -13.64
CA ARG A 80 7.79 -5.49 -14.85
C ARG A 80 7.95 -3.98 -14.97
N VAL A 81 6.91 -3.23 -14.65
CA VAL A 81 6.96 -1.76 -14.66
C VAL A 81 7.91 -1.24 -13.59
N LEU A 82 7.86 -1.78 -12.37
CA LEU A 82 8.77 -1.39 -11.28
C LEU A 82 10.23 -1.73 -11.61
N VAL A 83 10.49 -2.87 -12.27
CA VAL A 83 11.83 -3.19 -12.82
C VAL A 83 12.27 -2.14 -13.83
N ALA A 84 11.42 -1.80 -14.79
CA ALA A 84 11.75 -0.81 -15.83
C ALA A 84 11.99 0.60 -15.29
N LEU A 85 11.34 0.93 -14.17
CA LEU A 85 11.52 2.18 -13.43
C LEU A 85 12.68 2.13 -12.43
N GLU A 86 13.36 1.00 -12.30
CA GLU A 86 14.45 0.78 -11.32
C GLU A 86 14.01 1.00 -9.87
N VAL A 87 12.74 0.72 -9.55
CA VAL A 87 12.20 0.85 -8.20
C VAL A 87 12.45 -0.45 -7.42
N PRO A 88 13.14 -0.39 -6.27
CA PRO A 88 13.30 -1.55 -5.40
C PRO A 88 11.95 -2.13 -4.99
N HIS A 89 11.73 -3.42 -5.24
CA HIS A 89 10.46 -4.06 -4.92
C HIS A 89 10.56 -5.56 -4.68
N ARG A 90 9.51 -6.09 -4.08
CA ARG A 90 9.28 -7.53 -3.93
C ARG A 90 7.81 -7.84 -4.23
N VAL A 91 7.55 -8.74 -5.14
CA VAL A 91 6.21 -9.29 -5.41
C VAL A 91 6.25 -10.79 -5.11
N VAL A 92 5.40 -11.24 -4.21
CA VAL A 92 5.29 -12.64 -3.82
C VAL A 92 3.87 -13.14 -4.08
N PHE A 93 3.78 -14.26 -4.76
CA PHE A 93 2.53 -14.96 -5.00
C PHE A 93 2.34 -16.03 -3.93
N GLY A 94 1.26 -15.94 -3.17
CA GLY A 94 0.90 -16.89 -2.14
C GLY A 94 0.39 -18.20 -2.70
N ASP A 95 0.55 -19.27 -1.91
CA ASP A 95 -0.01 -20.56 -2.23
C ASP A 95 -1.51 -20.59 -1.88
N LEU A 96 -2.28 -21.33 -2.67
CA LEU A 96 -3.71 -21.63 -2.43
C LEU A 96 -3.95 -22.39 -1.11
N SER A 97 -2.90 -22.90 -0.48
CA SER A 97 -2.98 -23.58 0.84
C SER A 97 -3.31 -22.65 2.01
N ASP A 98 -3.12 -21.33 1.86
CA ASP A 98 -3.50 -20.33 2.86
C ASP A 98 -5.02 -20.07 2.93
N ARG A 99 -5.84 -21.09 2.66
CA ARG A 99 -7.29 -20.94 2.69
C ARG A 99 -7.80 -20.79 4.12
N LEU A 100 -8.68 -19.81 4.29
CA LEU A 100 -9.48 -19.63 5.51
C LEU A 100 -10.22 -20.91 5.88
N THR A 101 -9.86 -21.53 6.99
CA THR A 101 -10.75 -22.46 7.66
C THR A 101 -11.91 -21.68 8.28
N LYS A 102 -13.10 -22.28 8.33
CA LYS A 102 -14.39 -21.63 8.61
C LYS A 102 -14.56 -20.95 9.99
N SER A 103 -13.52 -20.84 10.81
CA SER A 103 -13.57 -20.24 12.16
C SER A 103 -13.18 -18.77 12.15
N SER A 104 -13.94 -17.91 12.83
CA SER A 104 -13.68 -16.46 12.93
C SER A 104 -12.31 -16.14 13.56
N GLN A 105 -11.87 -16.94 14.53
CA GLN A 105 -10.53 -16.76 15.12
C GLN A 105 -9.40 -17.04 14.13
N ASN A 106 -9.62 -17.99 13.21
CA ASN A 106 -8.68 -18.28 12.14
C ASN A 106 -8.61 -17.16 11.10
N ARG A 107 -9.71 -16.40 10.91
CA ARG A 107 -9.73 -15.25 9.97
C ARG A 107 -8.79 -14.13 10.39
N ILE A 108 -8.82 -13.72 11.66
CA ILE A 108 -7.94 -12.66 12.19
C ILE A 108 -6.48 -13.09 12.05
N LYS A 109 -6.17 -14.31 12.49
CA LYS A 109 -4.82 -14.87 12.37
C LYS A 109 -4.36 -14.95 10.89
N PHE A 110 -5.25 -15.38 10.00
CA PHE A 110 -4.97 -15.42 8.57
C PHE A 110 -4.66 -14.01 8.03
N LEU A 111 -5.52 -13.01 8.29
CA LEU A 111 -5.32 -11.64 7.82
C LEU A 111 -4.02 -11.03 8.40
N ALA A 112 -3.69 -11.32 9.65
CA ALA A 112 -2.43 -10.91 10.24
C ALA A 112 -1.24 -11.55 9.50
N ASN A 113 -1.31 -12.85 9.21
CA ASN A 113 -0.24 -13.54 8.49
C ASN A 113 -0.03 -12.96 7.09
N VAL A 114 -1.10 -12.74 6.30
CA VAL A 114 -0.99 -12.14 4.94
C VAL A 114 -0.38 -10.74 4.97
N ARG A 115 -0.78 -9.92 5.95
CA ARG A 115 -0.18 -8.58 6.14
C ARG A 115 1.28 -8.67 6.53
N ASN A 116 1.62 -9.57 7.44
CA ASN A 116 3.00 -9.80 7.84
C ASN A 116 3.88 -10.27 6.66
N ARG A 117 3.32 -11.05 5.72
CA ARG A 117 4.03 -11.43 4.49
C ARG A 117 4.40 -10.22 3.63
N ALA A 118 3.50 -9.24 3.52
CA ALA A 118 3.80 -7.99 2.81
C ALA A 118 4.85 -7.14 3.56
N LEU A 119 4.94 -7.26 4.88
CA LEU A 119 5.89 -6.52 5.72
C LEU A 119 7.23 -7.24 5.92
N GLU A 120 7.38 -8.49 5.48
CA GLU A 120 8.63 -9.26 5.68
C GLU A 120 9.92 -8.52 5.28
N PRO A 121 9.96 -7.76 4.16
CA PRO A 121 11.19 -7.06 3.80
C PRO A 121 11.53 -5.84 4.66
N LEU A 122 10.61 -5.39 5.52
CA LEU A 122 10.84 -4.22 6.36
C LEU A 122 11.87 -4.56 7.44
N PRO A 123 13.05 -3.90 7.47
CA PRO A 123 14.00 -4.09 8.55
C PRO A 123 13.46 -3.57 9.88
N VAL A 124 13.67 -4.30 10.94
CA VAL A 124 13.29 -3.93 12.30
C VAL A 124 14.51 -3.90 13.22
N VAL A 125 14.44 -3.06 14.26
CA VAL A 125 15.49 -3.00 15.27
C VAL A 125 15.48 -4.29 16.09
N GLN A 126 16.60 -4.98 16.11
CA GLN A 126 16.81 -6.19 16.88
C GLN A 126 17.16 -5.85 18.34
N PRO A 127 17.10 -6.80 19.28
CA PRO A 127 17.45 -6.58 20.69
C PRO A 127 18.88 -6.07 20.91
N ASP A 128 19.78 -6.32 20.00
CA ASP A 128 21.18 -5.84 20.02
C ASP A 128 21.35 -4.44 19.40
N GLY A 129 20.26 -3.81 18.96
CA GLY A 129 20.26 -2.50 18.31
C GLY A 129 20.58 -2.53 16.81
N SER A 130 20.90 -3.67 16.23
CA SER A 130 21.10 -3.81 14.78
C SER A 130 19.76 -3.81 14.03
N LEU A 131 19.82 -3.55 12.71
CA LEU A 131 18.68 -3.75 11.82
C LEU A 131 18.70 -5.15 11.23
N GLY A 132 17.60 -5.84 11.33
CA GLY A 132 17.47 -7.21 10.84
C GLY A 132 16.07 -7.56 10.37
N PRO A 133 15.85 -8.80 9.91
CA PRO A 133 14.54 -9.23 9.42
C PRO A 133 13.51 -9.33 10.55
N VAL A 134 12.24 -9.10 10.22
CA VAL A 134 11.10 -9.35 11.13
C VAL A 134 11.03 -10.83 11.50
N ASN A 135 11.31 -11.70 10.53
CA ASN A 135 11.28 -13.14 10.71
C ASN A 135 12.69 -13.73 10.46
N PRO A 136 13.38 -14.23 11.50
CA PRO A 136 14.69 -14.85 11.34
C PRO A 136 14.70 -16.08 10.41
N ASP A 137 13.58 -16.81 10.35
CA ASP A 137 13.45 -18.02 9.52
C ASP A 137 13.23 -17.71 8.03
N ALA A 138 12.83 -16.46 7.71
CA ALA A 138 12.66 -15.96 6.36
C ALA A 138 13.38 -14.60 6.23
N PRO A 139 14.70 -14.57 6.19
CA PRO A 139 15.50 -13.35 6.32
C PRO A 139 15.53 -12.52 5.04
N VAL A 140 14.36 -12.08 4.58
CA VAL A 140 14.23 -11.16 3.45
C VAL A 140 14.11 -9.76 4.00
N ILE A 141 15.09 -8.90 3.71
CA ILE A 141 15.05 -7.48 4.10
C ILE A 141 15.35 -6.58 2.90
N ALA A 142 14.71 -5.40 2.89
CA ALA A 142 15.04 -4.35 1.96
C ALA A 142 16.46 -3.85 2.21
N ARG A 143 17.22 -3.65 1.12
CA ARG A 143 18.62 -3.20 1.19
C ARG A 143 18.84 -2.01 0.28
N ASP A 144 19.72 -1.14 0.72
CA ASP A 144 20.26 -0.05 -0.08
C ASP A 144 21.26 -0.56 -1.11
N ALA A 145 21.70 0.29 -2.02
CA ALA A 145 22.63 -0.09 -3.09
C ALA A 145 23.99 -0.59 -2.59
N ASP A 146 24.39 -0.19 -1.39
CA ASP A 146 25.62 -0.66 -0.72
C ASP A 146 25.44 -2.01 0.00
N GLY A 147 24.22 -2.59 -0.03
CA GLY A 147 23.89 -3.85 0.61
C GLY A 147 23.49 -3.73 2.08
N SER A 148 23.55 -2.56 2.68
CA SER A 148 23.08 -2.33 4.05
C SER A 148 21.54 -2.43 4.15
N PRO A 149 20.97 -2.78 5.32
CA PRO A 149 19.54 -2.71 5.53
C PRO A 149 19.00 -1.30 5.31
N SER A 150 17.93 -1.17 4.50
CA SER A 150 17.31 0.13 4.24
C SER A 150 16.61 0.66 5.48
N VAL A 151 16.73 1.96 5.74
CA VAL A 151 16.00 2.65 6.81
C VAL A 151 14.86 3.43 6.16
N PHE A 152 13.64 3.27 6.67
CA PHE A 152 12.45 3.97 6.21
C PHE A 152 11.90 4.91 7.26
N ASP A 153 11.48 6.10 6.84
CA ASP A 153 10.85 7.09 7.73
C ASP A 153 9.39 6.72 8.00
N GLN A 154 8.73 6.10 7.03
CA GLN A 154 7.32 5.76 7.14
C GLN A 154 7.00 4.44 6.42
N VAL A 155 6.03 3.72 7.00
CA VAL A 155 5.39 2.55 6.38
C VAL A 155 3.98 2.94 5.94
N VAL A 156 3.72 2.79 4.65
CA VAL A 156 2.40 2.97 4.05
C VAL A 156 1.83 1.61 3.74
N PHE A 157 0.83 1.16 4.52
CA PHE A 157 0.14 -0.09 4.24
C PHE A 157 -1.18 0.20 3.50
N LEU A 158 -1.23 -0.17 2.22
CA LEU A 158 -2.40 -0.02 1.39
C LEU A 158 -3.26 -1.29 1.48
N ASN A 159 -4.54 -1.10 1.77
CA ASN A 159 -5.51 -2.17 1.65
C ASN A 159 -6.04 -2.26 0.20
N ASP A 160 -6.96 -3.17 -0.03
CA ASP A 160 -7.69 -3.37 -1.29
C ASP A 160 -8.76 -2.29 -1.51
N VAL A 161 -8.33 -1.03 -1.49
CA VAL A 161 -9.19 0.15 -1.58
C VAL A 161 -8.74 1.08 -2.69
N TYR A 162 -9.66 1.89 -3.19
CA TYR A 162 -9.31 3.02 -4.04
C TYR A 162 -8.66 4.11 -3.19
N PHE A 163 -7.51 4.59 -3.61
CA PHE A 163 -6.80 5.69 -2.97
C PHE A 163 -6.30 6.68 -4.02
N CYS A 164 -5.99 7.88 -3.57
CA CYS A 164 -5.35 8.89 -4.39
C CYS A 164 -3.99 9.26 -3.79
N LEU A 165 -3.04 9.66 -4.63
CA LEU A 165 -1.75 10.19 -4.19
C LEU A 165 -1.89 11.28 -3.10
N GLY A 166 -2.85 12.21 -3.30
CA GLY A 166 -3.12 13.28 -2.33
C GLY A 166 -3.53 12.77 -0.95
N ASP A 167 -4.25 11.64 -0.86
CA ASP A 167 -4.63 11.04 0.42
C ASP A 167 -3.41 10.53 1.18
N ILE A 168 -2.52 9.82 0.49
CA ILE A 168 -1.27 9.34 1.08
C ILE A 168 -0.41 10.51 1.54
N ALA A 169 -0.29 11.57 0.73
CA ALA A 169 0.49 12.74 1.07
C ALA A 169 -0.05 13.46 2.32
N ARG A 170 -1.37 13.64 2.42
CA ARG A 170 -2.01 14.24 3.61
C ARG A 170 -1.87 13.40 4.86
N LEU A 171 -2.05 12.08 4.76
CA LEU A 171 -1.85 11.16 5.88
C LEU A 171 -0.40 11.18 6.36
N SER A 172 0.54 11.18 5.42
CA SER A 172 1.97 11.24 5.72
C SER A 172 2.39 12.55 6.41
N ALA A 173 1.73 13.66 6.08
CA ALA A 173 2.07 14.99 6.59
C ALA A 173 1.46 15.32 7.94
N ASN A 174 0.54 14.52 8.48
CA ASN A 174 -0.19 14.88 9.71
C ASN A 174 0.65 14.79 11.02
N GLY A 175 1.86 14.22 10.94
CA GLY A 175 2.80 14.17 12.07
C GLY A 175 2.44 13.16 13.17
N ALA A 176 1.41 12.34 12.99
CA ALA A 176 1.06 11.29 13.94
C ALA A 176 1.96 10.05 13.75
N ASP A 177 2.22 9.31 14.85
CA ASP A 177 2.93 8.04 14.80
C ASP A 177 2.17 6.99 13.99
N MET A 178 0.83 7.07 13.97
CA MET A 178 -0.05 6.24 13.15
C MET A 178 -1.26 7.03 12.68
N ALA A 179 -1.54 6.98 11.38
CA ALA A 179 -2.71 7.57 10.77
C ALA A 179 -3.39 6.57 9.85
N CYS A 180 -4.73 6.53 9.85
CA CYS A 180 -5.53 5.66 9.01
C CYS A 180 -6.51 6.49 8.17
N GLY A 181 -6.68 6.09 6.91
CA GLY A 181 -7.80 6.52 6.09
C GLY A 181 -9.10 5.85 6.54
N LEU A 182 -10.21 6.47 6.28
CA LEU A 182 -11.53 5.86 6.48
C LEU A 182 -12.04 5.32 5.14
N ASP A 183 -12.48 4.07 5.16
CA ASP A 183 -13.13 3.45 4.01
C ASP A 183 -14.62 3.72 4.06
N PHE A 184 -15.20 4.15 2.94
CA PHE A 184 -16.64 4.35 2.80
C PHE A 184 -17.20 3.27 1.88
N LEU A 185 -18.15 2.49 2.40
CA LEU A 185 -18.98 1.61 1.59
C LEU A 185 -20.25 2.39 1.18
N THR A 186 -20.42 2.64 -0.10
CA THR A 186 -21.72 3.13 -0.61
C THR A 186 -22.64 1.94 -0.86
N LYS A 187 -23.87 2.00 -0.35
CA LYS A 187 -24.90 0.97 -0.61
C LYS A 187 -25.38 0.97 -2.06
N ASP A 188 -25.17 2.05 -2.76
CA ASP A 188 -25.52 2.20 -4.16
C ASP A 188 -24.35 1.86 -5.04
N THR A 189 -24.55 0.90 -5.94
CA THR A 189 -23.58 0.35 -6.89
C THR A 189 -23.05 1.35 -7.93
N LYS A 190 -23.27 2.62 -7.75
CA LYS A 190 -22.61 3.69 -8.48
C LYS A 190 -21.44 4.19 -7.65
N PHE A 191 -20.29 3.60 -7.89
CA PHE A 191 -19.03 4.14 -7.40
C PHE A 191 -18.84 5.54 -7.99
N GLU A 192 -19.21 6.56 -7.27
CA GLU A 192 -18.56 7.85 -7.42
C GLU A 192 -17.21 7.73 -6.68
N VAL A 193 -16.29 7.03 -7.33
CA VAL A 193 -14.90 7.02 -6.92
C VAL A 193 -14.39 8.39 -7.23
N CYS A 194 -14.16 9.15 -6.22
CA CYS A 194 -13.35 10.37 -6.25
C CYS A 194 -14.01 11.46 -5.44
N SER A 195 -13.81 11.48 -4.22
CA SER A 195 -13.66 12.67 -3.38
C SER A 195 -13.86 12.33 -1.92
N ALA A 196 -13.01 11.51 -1.39
CA ALA A 196 -12.75 11.66 0.01
C ALA A 196 -11.91 12.95 0.16
N ASN A 197 -12.56 14.09 0.09
CA ASN A 197 -12.05 15.29 0.69
C ASN A 197 -12.04 15.06 2.19
N PHE A 198 -10.97 14.49 2.71
CA PHE A 198 -10.77 14.19 4.12
C PHE A 198 -10.84 15.43 5.03
N GLY A 199 -11.04 16.62 4.48
CA GLY A 199 -11.16 17.88 5.22
C GLY A 199 -12.58 18.47 5.31
N GLN A 200 -13.59 17.93 4.63
CA GLN A 200 -14.91 18.56 4.55
C GLN A 200 -16.08 17.75 5.10
N TYR A 201 -15.90 16.48 5.43
CA TYR A 201 -16.98 15.70 6.02
C TYR A 201 -16.76 15.60 7.53
N GLY A 202 -17.55 16.42 8.25
CA GLY A 202 -17.81 16.20 9.66
C GLY A 202 -18.26 14.76 9.87
N TYR A 203 -17.89 14.17 11.00
CA TYR A 203 -18.30 12.84 11.40
C TYR A 203 -19.76 12.59 11.08
N PRO A 204 -20.13 11.47 10.45
CA PRO A 204 -21.54 11.13 10.35
C PRO A 204 -22.05 11.07 11.78
N ASN A 205 -23.08 11.88 12.06
CA ASN A 205 -23.86 11.75 13.29
C ASN A 205 -24.42 10.33 13.27
N PHE A 206 -23.86 9.45 14.10
CA PHE A 206 -24.55 8.24 14.49
C PHE A 206 -25.71 8.72 15.37
N GLY A 207 -26.85 9.02 14.72
CA GLY A 207 -28.11 9.26 15.40
C GLY A 207 -28.50 8.01 16.16
N GLU A 208 -28.99 8.22 17.35
CA GLU A 208 -29.48 7.34 18.38
C GLU A 208 -30.30 6.15 17.87
#